data_21d9ba0ddfe8df24432ddd8b40fb7d04
#
_entry.id   21d9ba0ddfe8df24432ddd8b40fb7d04
#
_cell.length_a   1.000
_cell.length_b   1.000
_cell.length_c   1.000
_cell.angle_alpha   90.00
_cell.angle_beta   90.00
_cell.angle_gamma   90.00
#
_symmetry.space_group_name_H-M   'P 1'
#
loop_
_entity.id
_entity.type
_entity.pdbx_description
1 polymer ?
#
loop_
_entity_poly.entity_id
_entity_poly.type
_entity_poly.pdbx_seq_one_letter_code
_entity_poly.pdbx_strand_id
1 'polypeptide(L)'
;VLNGKGAISEETKKRIFDAMDELRYVPNDFARSFASGSPRAIALVIDVADPAAYSNDFFNNTVFGLETVAHKRDYSLMVTNGSRASGGVSGVERLILGKKVDGVVFPISLVSREFIRKVEELHFPCVILGRAEDVGAETSWLDINNTQAGVIAVRHLVSKGYRRIGYLGGPERDLFSRDRLSGCCRELDACGLSVDRGLILHSEAKKIDEVIAQMTELLTSENRPDAMACGSDMLALGAQRAAQRLGLRVPEDFGVLSFDDTAVTSLAEPGITSIEVDTFELGVQAAEILIDQIENPETSIRQPLLSTKIIARASTERA
;
A
#
# COMPACT_ATOMS: atom_id res chain seq x y z
N VAL A 1 -14.41 3.60 38.18
CA VAL A 1 -14.04 2.19 37.99
C VAL A 1 -13.63 1.99 36.55
N LEU A 2 -14.53 2.23 35.58
CA LEU A 2 -14.33 1.97 34.14
C LEU A 2 -13.18 2.76 33.49
N ASN A 3 -12.80 3.91 34.03
CA ASN A 3 -11.73 4.76 33.49
C ASN A 3 -10.39 4.63 34.24
N GLY A 4 -10.24 3.64 35.12
CA GLY A 4 -9.00 3.42 35.89
C GLY A 4 -8.61 4.53 36.88
N LYS A 5 -9.38 5.60 36.96
CA LYS A 5 -9.13 6.77 37.85
C LYS A 5 -9.93 6.60 39.16
N GLY A 6 -9.22 6.42 40.26
CA GLY A 6 -9.79 6.38 41.59
C GLY A 6 -9.30 5.17 42.41
N ALA A 7 -9.00 5.38 43.71
CA ALA A 7 -8.66 4.33 44.65
C ALA A 7 -9.94 3.61 45.08
N ILE A 8 -10.38 2.64 44.30
CA ILE A 8 -11.56 1.78 44.58
C ILE A 8 -11.06 0.39 44.93
N SER A 9 -11.63 -0.21 45.99
CA SER A 9 -11.24 -1.55 46.39
C SER A 9 -11.55 -2.58 45.33
N GLU A 10 -10.76 -3.66 45.26
CA GLU A 10 -10.96 -4.74 44.29
C GLU A 10 -12.34 -5.43 44.47
N GLU A 11 -12.84 -5.48 45.71
CA GLU A 11 -14.17 -5.99 46.00
C GLU A 11 -15.27 -5.10 45.37
N THR A 12 -15.12 -3.79 45.43
CA THR A 12 -16.08 -2.88 44.78
C THR A 12 -16.01 -2.93 43.26
N LYS A 13 -14.81 -3.06 42.70
CA LYS A 13 -14.64 -3.30 41.25
C LYS A 13 -15.37 -4.54 40.81
N LYS A 14 -15.13 -5.68 41.52
CA LYS A 14 -15.77 -6.95 41.18
C LYS A 14 -17.30 -6.83 41.22
N ARG A 15 -17.86 -6.25 42.28
CA ARG A 15 -19.33 -6.06 42.39
C ARG A 15 -19.90 -5.21 41.22
N ILE A 16 -19.17 -4.21 40.75
CA ILE A 16 -19.61 -3.39 39.62
C ILE A 16 -19.56 -4.21 38.33
N PHE A 17 -18.50 -4.97 38.07
CA PHE A 17 -18.41 -5.83 36.89
C PHE A 17 -19.46 -6.94 36.91
N ASP A 18 -19.67 -7.61 38.05
CA ASP A 18 -20.70 -8.63 38.21
C ASP A 18 -22.12 -8.03 37.91
N ALA A 19 -22.41 -6.84 38.42
CA ALA A 19 -23.67 -6.17 38.13
C ALA A 19 -23.81 -5.74 36.65
N MET A 20 -22.72 -5.33 35.99
CA MET A 20 -22.73 -5.00 34.56
C MET A 20 -23.02 -6.26 33.74
N ASP A 21 -22.41 -7.40 34.07
CA ASP A 21 -22.65 -8.67 33.40
C ASP A 21 -24.11 -9.15 33.59
N GLU A 22 -24.64 -9.08 34.82
CA GLU A 22 -26.01 -9.42 35.12
C GLU A 22 -27.02 -8.58 34.36
N LEU A 23 -26.76 -7.26 34.26
CA LEU A 23 -27.61 -6.30 33.56
C LEU A 23 -27.35 -6.26 32.06
N ARG A 24 -26.36 -7.00 31.54
CA ARG A 24 -25.85 -6.92 30.17
C ARG A 24 -25.57 -5.44 29.77
N TYR A 25 -25.06 -4.68 30.73
CA TYR A 25 -24.75 -3.27 30.51
C TYR A 25 -23.41 -3.13 29.80
N VAL A 26 -23.44 -2.63 28.57
CA VAL A 26 -22.27 -2.22 27.82
C VAL A 26 -22.09 -0.70 28.01
N PRO A 27 -20.92 -0.24 28.49
CA PRO A 27 -20.66 1.19 28.62
C PRO A 27 -20.82 1.89 27.27
N ASN A 28 -21.45 3.04 27.27
CA ASN A 28 -21.63 3.84 26.06
C ASN A 28 -20.29 4.50 25.70
N ASP A 29 -19.68 4.11 24.58
CA ASP A 29 -18.40 4.62 24.12
C ASP A 29 -18.43 6.11 23.82
N PHE A 30 -19.56 6.64 23.35
CA PHE A 30 -19.76 8.08 23.19
C PHE A 30 -19.68 8.82 24.53
N ALA A 31 -20.29 8.28 25.57
CA ALA A 31 -20.23 8.89 26.91
C ALA A 31 -18.79 8.82 27.48
N ARG A 32 -18.05 7.74 27.21
CA ARG A 32 -16.64 7.61 27.59
C ARG A 32 -15.77 8.60 26.83
N SER A 33 -15.97 8.76 25.53
CA SER A 33 -15.20 9.69 24.68
C SER A 33 -15.40 11.15 25.12
N PHE A 34 -16.60 11.54 25.51
CA PHE A 34 -16.86 12.85 26.09
C PHE A 34 -16.10 13.08 27.40
N ALA A 35 -16.02 12.08 28.24
CA ALA A 35 -15.36 12.18 29.55
C ALA A 35 -13.82 12.14 29.44
N SER A 36 -13.28 11.42 28.46
CA SER A 36 -11.83 11.28 28.23
C SER A 36 -11.27 12.32 27.28
N GLY A 37 -12.10 12.91 26.43
CA GLY A 37 -11.69 13.80 25.34
C GLY A 37 -11.10 13.08 24.12
N SER A 38 -11.11 11.73 24.10
CA SER A 38 -10.63 10.87 23.00
C SER A 38 -11.73 9.88 22.59
N PRO A 39 -12.12 9.84 21.31
CA PRO A 39 -13.08 8.88 20.78
C PRO A 39 -12.53 7.44 20.73
N ARG A 40 -11.23 7.22 20.94
CA ARG A 40 -10.57 5.93 20.74
C ARG A 40 -10.85 5.37 19.34
N ALA A 41 -10.70 6.21 18.34
CA ALA A 41 -10.95 5.87 16.95
C ALA A 41 -9.85 6.41 16.03
N ILE A 42 -9.46 5.63 15.04
CA ILE A 42 -8.57 6.04 13.94
C ILE A 42 -9.31 5.95 12.62
N ALA A 43 -8.92 6.72 11.63
CA ALA A 43 -9.54 6.64 10.31
C ALA A 43 -8.54 6.24 9.22
N LEU A 44 -8.98 5.37 8.31
CA LEU A 44 -8.36 5.17 7.01
C LEU A 44 -9.13 5.96 5.96
N VAL A 45 -8.43 6.80 5.23
CA VAL A 45 -9.00 7.57 4.12
C VAL A 45 -8.87 6.81 2.83
N ILE A 46 -9.94 6.78 2.04
CA ILE A 46 -9.99 6.11 0.73
C ILE A 46 -10.51 7.04 -0.35
N ASP A 47 -10.22 6.71 -1.60
CA ASP A 47 -10.87 7.34 -2.75
C ASP A 47 -11.98 6.43 -3.29
N VAL A 48 -13.22 6.76 -2.96
CA VAL A 48 -14.38 6.01 -3.47
C VAL A 48 -14.76 6.40 -4.89
N ALA A 49 -14.14 7.42 -5.47
CA ALA A 49 -14.37 7.79 -6.86
C ALA A 49 -13.65 6.84 -7.84
N ASP A 50 -12.65 6.10 -7.37
CA ASP A 50 -11.99 5.07 -8.16
C ASP A 50 -12.67 3.70 -7.94
N PRO A 51 -13.43 3.18 -8.94
CA PRO A 51 -14.06 1.86 -8.83
C PRO A 51 -13.07 0.72 -8.64
N ALA A 52 -11.80 0.88 -9.04
CA ALA A 52 -10.77 -0.12 -8.86
C ALA A 52 -10.34 -0.27 -7.38
N ALA A 53 -10.63 0.73 -6.54
CA ALA A 53 -10.28 0.69 -5.13
C ALA A 53 -10.94 -0.46 -4.37
N TYR A 54 -12.17 -0.87 -4.76
CA TYR A 54 -12.90 -1.95 -4.06
C TYR A 54 -12.35 -3.35 -4.33
N SER A 55 -11.78 -3.55 -5.50
CA SER A 55 -11.25 -4.84 -5.94
C SER A 55 -9.73 -4.92 -5.79
N ASN A 56 -9.13 -3.96 -5.10
CA ASN A 56 -7.71 -3.91 -4.89
C ASN A 56 -7.34 -4.63 -3.60
N ASP A 57 -6.71 -5.81 -3.73
CA ASP A 57 -6.22 -6.61 -2.60
C ASP A 57 -5.23 -5.83 -1.72
N PHE A 58 -4.47 -4.91 -2.31
CA PHE A 58 -3.61 -3.99 -1.57
C PHE A 58 -4.39 -3.26 -0.47
N PHE A 59 -5.53 -2.69 -0.84
CA PHE A 59 -6.38 -1.95 0.09
C PHE A 59 -7.01 -2.87 1.15
N ASN A 60 -7.57 -4.00 0.72
CA ASN A 60 -8.25 -4.92 1.62
C ASN A 60 -7.32 -5.45 2.71
N ASN A 61 -6.13 -5.92 2.35
CA ASN A 61 -5.15 -6.43 3.30
C ASN A 61 -4.66 -5.32 4.26
N THR A 62 -4.47 -4.10 3.77
CA THR A 62 -4.11 -2.94 4.60
C THR A 62 -5.19 -2.64 5.65
N VAL A 63 -6.48 -2.71 5.28
CA VAL A 63 -7.60 -2.54 6.22
C VAL A 63 -7.54 -3.61 7.31
N PHE A 64 -7.32 -4.89 6.96
CA PHE A 64 -7.19 -5.96 7.94
C PHE A 64 -6.00 -5.77 8.89
N GLY A 65 -4.87 -5.31 8.38
CA GLY A 65 -3.70 -4.99 9.19
C GLY A 65 -3.97 -3.86 10.19
N LEU A 66 -4.58 -2.77 9.71
CA LEU A 66 -4.99 -1.64 10.55
C LEU A 66 -5.97 -2.07 11.65
N GLU A 67 -7.00 -2.83 11.29
CA GLU A 67 -8.02 -3.31 12.23
C GLU A 67 -7.45 -4.23 13.28
N THR A 68 -6.53 -5.13 12.90
CA THR A 68 -5.87 -6.05 13.84
C THR A 68 -5.18 -5.29 14.98
N VAL A 69 -4.47 -4.22 14.67
CA VAL A 69 -3.79 -3.40 15.70
C VAL A 69 -4.77 -2.50 16.43
N ALA A 70 -5.70 -1.86 15.71
CA ALA A 70 -6.72 -1.00 16.32
C ALA A 70 -7.50 -1.78 17.38
N HIS A 71 -8.02 -2.96 17.02
CA HIS A 71 -8.74 -3.83 17.95
C HIS A 71 -7.88 -4.23 19.17
N LYS A 72 -6.63 -4.64 18.94
CA LYS A 72 -5.70 -5.02 20.02
C LYS A 72 -5.40 -3.87 20.99
N ARG A 73 -5.41 -2.63 20.49
CA ARG A 73 -5.11 -1.41 21.25
C ARG A 73 -6.39 -0.70 21.77
N ASP A 74 -7.57 -1.34 21.66
CA ASP A 74 -8.89 -0.78 22.05
C ASP A 74 -9.23 0.52 21.31
N TYR A 75 -8.95 0.55 19.99
CA TYR A 75 -9.39 1.56 19.04
C TYR A 75 -10.37 1.00 18.04
N SER A 76 -11.29 1.85 17.56
CA SER A 76 -12.15 1.52 16.42
C SER A 76 -11.52 2.03 15.12
N LEU A 77 -11.58 1.25 14.04
CA LEU A 77 -11.20 1.69 12.71
C LEU A 77 -12.41 2.26 11.95
N MET A 78 -12.30 3.49 11.48
CA MET A 78 -13.27 4.13 10.61
C MET A 78 -12.69 4.22 9.19
N VAL A 79 -13.45 3.75 8.19
CA VAL A 79 -13.09 3.95 6.77
C VAL A 79 -13.92 5.11 6.23
N THR A 80 -13.28 6.10 5.61
CA THR A 80 -13.94 7.30 5.14
C THR A 80 -13.44 7.76 3.77
N ASN A 81 -14.33 8.42 3.03
CA ASN A 81 -13.97 9.02 1.74
C ASN A 81 -13.20 10.33 1.93
N GLY A 82 -12.06 10.46 1.23
CA GLY A 82 -11.24 11.66 1.20
C GLY A 82 -11.78 12.79 0.33
N SER A 83 -12.75 12.52 -0.54
CA SER A 83 -13.28 13.52 -1.49
C SER A 83 -13.98 14.68 -0.78
N ARG A 84 -13.93 15.87 -1.40
CA ARG A 84 -14.64 17.06 -0.90
C ARG A 84 -16.16 16.86 -1.02
N ALA A 85 -16.87 16.95 0.09
CA ALA A 85 -18.32 17.06 0.05
C ALA A 85 -18.74 18.46 -0.42
N SER A 86 -19.97 18.55 -0.97
CA SER A 86 -20.60 19.84 -1.30
C SER A 86 -20.54 20.79 -0.10
N GLY A 87 -19.82 21.92 -0.21
CA GLY A 87 -19.67 22.88 0.88
C GLY A 87 -18.24 23.20 1.32
N GLY A 88 -17.21 22.69 0.61
CA GLY A 88 -15.82 23.15 0.75
C GLY A 88 -15.00 22.51 1.87
N VAL A 89 -15.61 21.80 2.84
CA VAL A 89 -14.90 21.07 3.91
C VAL A 89 -14.80 19.60 3.50
N SER A 90 -13.59 19.05 3.44
CA SER A 90 -13.38 17.63 3.12
C SER A 90 -13.98 16.71 4.19
N GLY A 91 -14.29 15.47 3.82
CA GLY A 91 -14.76 14.46 4.79
C GLY A 91 -13.80 14.31 5.97
N VAL A 92 -12.49 14.38 5.69
CA VAL A 92 -11.43 14.28 6.69
C VAL A 92 -11.39 15.47 7.62
N GLU A 93 -11.47 16.70 7.11
CA GLU A 93 -11.53 17.89 7.96
C GLU A 93 -12.70 17.83 8.95
N ARG A 94 -13.83 17.28 8.52
CA ARG A 94 -14.98 17.06 9.42
C ARG A 94 -14.72 16.03 10.50
N LEU A 95 -13.92 15.01 10.22
CA LEU A 95 -13.51 14.03 11.23
C LEU A 95 -12.58 14.67 12.26
N ILE A 96 -11.57 15.42 11.80
CA ILE A 96 -10.59 16.09 12.65
C ILE A 96 -11.25 17.19 13.49
N LEU A 97 -11.88 18.17 12.84
CA LEU A 97 -12.51 19.31 13.52
C LEU A 97 -13.70 18.88 14.38
N GLY A 98 -14.41 17.84 13.97
CA GLY A 98 -15.52 17.25 14.73
C GLY A 98 -15.07 16.32 15.85
N LYS A 99 -13.76 16.15 16.08
CA LYS A 99 -13.17 15.24 17.09
C LYS A 99 -13.77 13.83 17.04
N LYS A 100 -13.97 13.29 15.83
CA LYS A 100 -14.54 11.95 15.63
C LYS A 100 -13.51 10.86 15.63
N VAL A 101 -12.23 11.21 15.43
CA VAL A 101 -11.09 10.32 15.43
C VAL A 101 -9.91 10.98 16.12
N ASP A 102 -8.99 10.18 16.64
CA ASP A 102 -7.75 10.62 17.28
C ASP A 102 -6.58 10.70 16.31
N GLY A 103 -6.69 10.03 15.15
CA GLY A 103 -5.66 10.04 14.12
C GLY A 103 -6.17 9.53 12.78
N VAL A 104 -5.39 9.75 11.73
CA VAL A 104 -5.74 9.36 10.35
C VAL A 104 -4.58 8.68 9.63
N VAL A 105 -4.92 7.69 8.81
CA VAL A 105 -4.03 7.06 7.83
C VAL A 105 -4.46 7.49 6.43
N PHE A 106 -3.51 7.95 5.63
CA PHE A 106 -3.75 8.48 4.29
C PHE A 106 -2.93 7.75 3.22
N PRO A 107 -3.53 7.27 2.13
CA PRO A 107 -2.75 6.86 0.96
C PRO A 107 -2.15 8.10 0.28
N ILE A 108 -0.92 7.97 -0.20
CA ILE A 108 -0.19 9.07 -0.85
C ILE A 108 -0.94 9.68 -2.04
N SER A 109 -1.73 8.87 -2.75
CA SER A 109 -2.54 9.31 -3.88
C SER A 109 -3.59 10.39 -3.53
N LEU A 110 -3.97 10.49 -2.25
CA LEU A 110 -4.95 11.47 -1.75
C LEU A 110 -4.30 12.64 -1.01
N VAL A 111 -2.98 12.62 -0.88
CA VAL A 111 -2.23 13.66 -0.15
C VAL A 111 -2.00 14.87 -1.05
N SER A 112 -2.30 16.06 -0.53
CA SER A 112 -1.92 17.34 -1.14
C SER A 112 -1.04 18.14 -0.17
N ARG A 113 -0.21 19.05 -0.71
CA ARG A 113 0.61 19.97 0.12
C ARG A 113 -0.25 20.77 1.11
N GLU A 114 -1.43 21.20 0.70
CA GLU A 114 -2.37 21.93 1.56
C GLU A 114 -2.84 21.06 2.73
N PHE A 115 -3.11 19.78 2.46
CA PHE A 115 -3.50 18.83 3.48
C PHE A 115 -2.38 18.60 4.50
N ILE A 116 -1.15 18.32 4.05
CA ILE A 116 0.01 18.10 4.93
C ILE A 116 0.20 19.31 5.85
N ARG A 117 0.28 20.51 5.28
CA ARG A 117 0.43 21.75 6.06
C ARG A 117 -0.65 21.88 7.14
N LYS A 118 -1.89 21.54 6.81
CA LYS A 118 -3.01 21.64 7.76
C LYS A 118 -2.92 20.62 8.89
N VAL A 119 -2.50 19.40 8.58
CA VAL A 119 -2.27 18.36 9.60
C VAL A 119 -1.12 18.77 10.53
N GLU A 120 -0.03 19.30 9.98
CA GLU A 120 1.12 19.80 10.73
C GLU A 120 0.74 21.00 11.62
N GLU A 121 0.01 22.00 11.08
CA GLU A 121 -0.48 23.16 11.84
C GLU A 121 -1.39 22.75 13.02
N LEU A 122 -2.16 21.70 12.87
CA LEU A 122 -3.06 21.18 13.90
C LEU A 122 -2.37 20.21 14.86
N HIS A 123 -1.11 19.84 14.60
CA HIS A 123 -0.40 18.76 15.31
C HIS A 123 -1.24 17.49 15.43
N PHE A 124 -2.00 17.19 14.38
CA PHE A 124 -2.93 16.05 14.38
C PHE A 124 -2.21 14.77 13.97
N PRO A 125 -2.32 13.67 14.77
CA PRO A 125 -1.66 12.40 14.45
C PRO A 125 -2.04 11.89 13.06
N CYS A 126 -1.03 11.69 12.22
CA CYS A 126 -1.22 11.27 10.82
C CYS A 126 -0.08 10.36 10.37
N VAL A 127 -0.44 9.34 9.60
CA VAL A 127 0.51 8.46 8.92
C VAL A 127 0.16 8.37 7.44
N ILE A 128 1.15 8.53 6.57
CA ILE A 128 0.97 8.44 5.13
C ILE A 128 1.43 7.06 4.65
N LEU A 129 0.58 6.39 3.88
CA LEU A 129 0.92 5.16 3.15
C LEU A 129 1.51 5.53 1.79
N GLY A 130 2.79 5.27 1.62
CA GLY A 130 3.57 5.68 0.48
C GLY A 130 4.46 6.88 0.79
N ARG A 131 5.55 7.01 0.04
CA ARG A 131 6.51 8.11 0.14
C ARG A 131 6.16 9.22 -0.84
N ALA A 132 6.26 10.48 -0.43
CA ALA A 132 6.17 11.65 -1.30
C ALA A 132 7.43 12.51 -1.17
N GLU A 133 7.84 13.13 -2.27
CA GLU A 133 8.99 14.06 -2.29
C GLU A 133 8.71 15.33 -1.47
N ASP A 134 7.43 15.69 -1.34
CA ASP A 134 6.97 16.93 -0.72
C ASP A 134 6.44 16.76 0.72
N VAL A 135 6.50 15.57 1.29
CA VAL A 135 6.12 15.32 2.69
C VAL A 135 7.24 15.78 3.60
N GLY A 136 6.94 16.72 4.48
CA GLY A 136 7.91 17.31 5.40
C GLY A 136 8.55 16.30 6.35
N ALA A 137 9.65 16.70 6.97
CA ALA A 137 10.35 15.88 7.97
C ALA A 137 9.52 15.60 9.22
N GLU A 138 8.41 16.33 9.42
CA GLU A 138 7.55 16.27 10.60
C GLU A 138 6.34 15.34 10.45
N THR A 139 6.19 14.67 9.29
CA THR A 139 5.08 13.74 9.07
C THR A 139 5.60 12.30 8.96
N SER A 140 4.99 11.40 9.72
CA SER A 140 5.29 9.97 9.59
C SER A 140 4.70 9.39 8.32
N TRP A 141 5.48 8.57 7.66
CA TRP A 141 5.04 7.79 6.50
C TRP A 141 5.69 6.41 6.51
N LEU A 142 5.11 5.47 5.82
CA LEU A 142 5.75 4.20 5.54
C LEU A 142 5.49 3.80 4.09
N ASP A 143 6.49 3.19 3.48
CA ASP A 143 6.44 2.74 2.09
C ASP A 143 7.20 1.43 1.94
N ILE A 144 7.03 0.83 0.77
CA ILE A 144 7.83 -0.31 0.34
C ILE A 144 9.20 0.20 -0.14
N ASN A 145 10.25 -0.57 0.07
CA ASN A 145 11.55 -0.28 -0.54
C ASN A 145 11.49 -0.58 -2.06
N ASN A 146 10.83 0.30 -2.80
CA ASN A 146 10.56 0.14 -4.23
C ASN A 146 11.86 0.07 -5.06
N THR A 147 12.91 0.80 -4.67
CA THR A 147 14.21 0.70 -5.33
C THR A 147 14.83 -0.69 -5.16
N GLN A 148 14.80 -1.23 -3.93
CA GLN A 148 15.31 -2.58 -3.66
C GLN A 148 14.47 -3.65 -4.36
N ALA A 149 13.15 -3.44 -4.46
CA ALA A 149 12.24 -4.31 -5.19
C ALA A 149 12.63 -4.42 -6.69
N GLY A 150 12.95 -3.28 -7.32
CA GLY A 150 13.46 -3.26 -8.70
C GLY A 150 14.79 -4.00 -8.87
N VAL A 151 15.71 -3.84 -7.91
CA VAL A 151 16.98 -4.59 -7.87
C VAL A 151 16.73 -6.10 -7.79
N ILE A 152 15.85 -6.55 -6.88
CA ILE A 152 15.53 -7.98 -6.72
C ILE A 152 14.92 -8.54 -8.00
N ALA A 153 14.01 -7.80 -8.65
CA ALA A 153 13.35 -8.21 -9.89
C ALA A 153 14.36 -8.49 -11.02
N VAL A 154 15.25 -7.54 -11.30
CA VAL A 154 16.25 -7.69 -12.35
C VAL A 154 17.26 -8.78 -12.00
N ARG A 155 17.76 -8.82 -10.77
CA ARG A 155 18.69 -9.87 -10.31
C ARG A 155 18.11 -11.26 -10.53
N HIS A 156 16.84 -11.46 -10.23
CA HIS A 156 16.15 -12.71 -10.50
C HIS A 156 16.13 -13.03 -11.98
N LEU A 157 15.66 -12.10 -12.84
CA LEU A 157 15.60 -12.32 -14.28
C LEU A 157 16.98 -12.65 -14.89
N VAL A 158 18.01 -11.90 -14.47
CA VAL A 158 19.39 -12.16 -14.91
C VAL A 158 19.88 -13.55 -14.47
N SER A 159 19.55 -13.97 -13.24
CA SER A 159 19.90 -15.30 -12.73
C SER A 159 19.23 -16.45 -13.51
N LYS A 160 18.06 -16.18 -14.12
CA LYS A 160 17.32 -17.09 -15.00
C LYS A 160 17.75 -17.02 -16.47
N GLY A 161 18.81 -16.28 -16.77
CA GLY A 161 19.42 -16.24 -18.11
C GLY A 161 18.84 -15.19 -19.04
N TYR A 162 17.91 -14.33 -18.60
CA TYR A 162 17.42 -13.21 -19.40
C TYR A 162 18.49 -12.13 -19.54
N ARG A 163 18.55 -11.48 -20.69
CA ARG A 163 19.59 -10.50 -21.01
C ARG A 163 19.05 -9.20 -21.57
N ARG A 164 17.88 -9.23 -22.19
CA ARG A 164 17.23 -8.08 -22.78
C ARG A 164 15.95 -7.77 -22.03
N ILE A 165 16.12 -7.20 -20.85
CA ILE A 165 15.06 -7.00 -19.87
C ILE A 165 14.46 -5.61 -20.06
N GLY A 166 13.13 -5.56 -20.27
CA GLY A 166 12.36 -4.33 -20.31
C GLY A 166 11.66 -4.05 -18.96
N TYR A 167 11.11 -2.85 -18.88
CA TYR A 167 10.28 -2.41 -17.76
C TYR A 167 8.95 -1.85 -18.27
N LEU A 168 7.84 -2.28 -17.70
CA LEU A 168 6.51 -1.75 -17.93
C LEU A 168 5.96 -1.21 -16.62
N GLY A 169 6.06 0.09 -16.38
CA GLY A 169 5.61 0.74 -15.15
C GLY A 169 4.26 1.44 -15.29
N GLY A 170 3.76 1.93 -14.16
CA GLY A 170 2.66 2.88 -14.11
C GLY A 170 3.08 4.29 -14.56
N PRO A 171 2.23 5.30 -14.32
CA PRO A 171 2.54 6.68 -14.68
C PRO A 171 3.88 7.13 -14.14
N GLU A 172 4.64 7.87 -14.94
CA GLU A 172 5.96 8.38 -14.57
C GLU A 172 5.92 9.37 -13.39
N ARG A 173 4.77 10.01 -13.16
CA ARG A 173 4.54 10.89 -12.00
C ARG A 173 4.51 10.15 -10.66
N ASP A 174 4.27 8.83 -10.67
CA ASP A 174 4.16 8.04 -9.44
C ASP A 174 5.54 7.66 -8.92
N LEU A 175 5.88 8.09 -7.70
CA LEU A 175 7.20 7.93 -7.13
C LEU A 175 7.60 6.46 -6.98
N PHE A 176 6.67 5.59 -6.54
CA PHE A 176 6.94 4.16 -6.44
C PHE A 176 7.30 3.52 -7.79
N SER A 177 6.67 3.98 -8.89
CA SER A 177 7.00 3.50 -10.25
C SER A 177 8.40 3.93 -10.69
N ARG A 178 8.76 5.19 -10.41
CA ARG A 178 10.12 5.71 -10.68
C ARG A 178 11.18 4.99 -9.85
N ASP A 179 10.89 4.71 -8.59
CA ASP A 179 11.81 4.00 -7.69
C ASP A 179 12.04 2.54 -8.14
N ARG A 180 10.97 1.82 -8.53
CA ARG A 180 11.07 0.47 -9.11
C ARG A 180 11.95 0.49 -10.37
N LEU A 181 11.67 1.42 -11.30
CA LEU A 181 12.48 1.59 -12.52
C LEU A 181 13.95 1.93 -12.18
N SER A 182 14.19 2.86 -11.26
CA SER A 182 15.55 3.22 -10.82
C SER A 182 16.31 2.01 -10.30
N GLY A 183 15.65 1.17 -9.49
CA GLY A 183 16.21 -0.09 -9.01
C GLY A 183 16.53 -1.07 -10.13
N CYS A 184 15.63 -1.21 -11.10
CA CYS A 184 15.84 -2.04 -12.29
C CYS A 184 17.06 -1.56 -13.11
N CYS A 185 17.13 -0.28 -13.43
CA CYS A 185 18.24 0.29 -14.18
C CYS A 185 19.59 0.08 -13.46
N ARG A 186 19.63 0.36 -12.15
CA ARG A 186 20.85 0.19 -11.34
C ARG A 186 21.36 -1.25 -11.35
N GLU A 187 20.46 -2.24 -11.27
CA GLU A 187 20.86 -3.63 -11.27
C GLU A 187 21.25 -4.14 -12.66
N LEU A 188 20.59 -3.65 -13.73
CA LEU A 188 21.02 -3.93 -15.11
C LEU A 188 22.47 -3.47 -15.31
N ASP A 189 22.80 -2.22 -14.94
CA ASP A 189 24.16 -1.68 -15.03
C ASP A 189 25.14 -2.51 -14.21
N ALA A 190 24.78 -2.89 -12.97
CA ALA A 190 25.61 -3.73 -12.11
C ALA A 190 25.89 -5.12 -12.70
N CYS A 191 24.94 -5.66 -13.48
CA CYS A 191 25.08 -6.92 -14.18
C CYS A 191 25.79 -6.78 -15.55
N GLY A 192 26.21 -5.58 -15.94
CA GLY A 192 26.86 -5.31 -17.23
C GLY A 192 25.91 -5.36 -18.42
N LEU A 193 24.60 -5.19 -18.18
CA LEU A 193 23.58 -5.12 -19.21
C LEU A 193 23.21 -3.68 -19.52
N SER A 194 23.02 -3.35 -20.79
CA SER A 194 22.62 -2.00 -21.18
C SER A 194 21.16 -1.72 -20.85
N VAL A 195 20.89 -0.53 -20.29
CA VAL A 195 19.53 -0.02 -20.16
C VAL A 195 19.06 0.51 -21.50
N ASP A 196 18.19 -0.26 -22.18
CA ASP A 196 17.58 0.17 -23.43
C ASP A 196 16.32 1.00 -23.14
N ARG A 197 16.37 2.31 -23.40
CA ARG A 197 15.23 3.21 -23.17
C ARG A 197 14.01 2.86 -24.03
N GLY A 198 14.20 2.21 -25.17
CA GLY A 198 13.10 1.72 -26.00
C GLY A 198 12.32 0.54 -25.39
N LEU A 199 12.87 -0.07 -24.34
CA LEU A 199 12.22 -1.15 -23.58
C LEU A 199 11.61 -0.67 -22.24
N ILE A 200 11.66 0.66 -21.97
CA ILE A 200 11.01 1.25 -20.80
C ILE A 200 9.68 1.84 -21.25
N LEU A 201 8.60 1.26 -20.77
CA LEU A 201 7.25 1.67 -21.07
C LEU A 201 6.55 2.19 -19.80
N HIS A 202 5.75 3.23 -19.96
CA HIS A 202 4.83 3.73 -18.96
C HIS A 202 3.41 3.55 -19.43
N SER A 203 2.54 3.04 -18.58
CA SER A 203 1.14 2.78 -18.91
C SER A 203 0.22 3.49 -17.94
N GLU A 204 -0.74 4.23 -18.48
CA GLU A 204 -1.89 4.77 -17.74
C GLU A 204 -3.14 3.90 -17.96
N ALA A 205 -2.95 2.71 -18.53
CA ALA A 205 -4.02 1.78 -18.84
C ALA A 205 -4.83 1.40 -17.61
N LYS A 206 -6.14 1.55 -17.70
CA LYS A 206 -7.10 1.12 -16.68
C LYS A 206 -7.73 -0.24 -17.01
N LYS A 207 -7.50 -0.73 -18.22
CA LYS A 207 -8.06 -1.98 -18.73
C LYS A 207 -6.96 -2.87 -19.30
N ILE A 208 -7.07 -4.14 -19.05
CA ILE A 208 -6.07 -5.12 -19.50
C ILE A 208 -5.90 -5.15 -21.03
N ASP A 209 -6.94 -4.88 -21.80
CA ASP A 209 -6.85 -4.89 -23.26
C ASP A 209 -5.96 -3.76 -23.81
N GLU A 210 -5.88 -2.63 -23.11
CA GLU A 210 -4.98 -1.53 -23.45
C GLU A 210 -3.52 -1.94 -23.23
N VAL A 211 -3.24 -2.65 -22.13
CA VAL A 211 -1.91 -3.22 -21.84
C VAL A 211 -1.52 -4.25 -22.87
N ILE A 212 -2.46 -5.14 -23.22
CA ILE A 212 -2.22 -6.16 -24.25
C ILE A 212 -1.87 -5.51 -25.59
N ALA A 213 -2.56 -4.46 -26.00
CA ALA A 213 -2.27 -3.75 -27.24
C ALA A 213 -0.86 -3.12 -27.20
N GLN A 214 -0.50 -2.42 -26.13
CA GLN A 214 0.81 -1.80 -25.93
C GLN A 214 1.94 -2.86 -25.97
N MET A 215 1.76 -3.97 -25.28
CA MET A 215 2.73 -5.04 -25.26
C MET A 215 2.82 -5.80 -26.59
N THR A 216 1.72 -5.96 -27.32
CA THR A 216 1.73 -6.57 -28.65
C THR A 216 2.60 -5.76 -29.61
N GLU A 217 2.49 -4.43 -29.59
CA GLU A 217 3.33 -3.54 -30.40
C GLU A 217 4.83 -3.73 -30.06
N LEU A 218 5.20 -3.72 -28.79
CA LEU A 218 6.57 -3.93 -28.36
C LEU A 218 7.09 -5.33 -28.78
N LEU A 219 6.33 -6.39 -28.55
CA LEU A 219 6.74 -7.76 -28.77
C LEU A 219 6.83 -8.15 -30.27
N THR A 220 6.19 -7.37 -31.16
CA THR A 220 6.31 -7.54 -32.62
C THR A 220 7.43 -6.70 -33.22
N SER A 221 8.06 -5.80 -32.45
CA SER A 221 9.18 -4.99 -32.91
C SER A 221 10.46 -5.82 -33.07
N GLU A 222 11.38 -5.37 -33.93
CA GLU A 222 12.72 -5.98 -34.07
C GLU A 222 13.52 -5.92 -32.75
N ASN A 223 13.18 -4.95 -31.89
CA ASN A 223 13.84 -4.66 -30.62
C ASN A 223 13.12 -5.27 -29.42
N ARG A 224 12.43 -6.40 -29.58
CA ARG A 224 11.66 -7.01 -28.50
C ARG A 224 12.54 -7.46 -27.31
N PRO A 225 12.06 -7.31 -26.05
CA PRO A 225 12.74 -7.86 -24.87
C PRO A 225 12.60 -9.39 -24.82
N ASP A 226 13.49 -10.05 -24.06
CA ASP A 226 13.35 -11.46 -23.69
C ASP A 226 12.68 -11.66 -22.32
N ALA A 227 12.57 -10.58 -21.52
CA ALA A 227 11.75 -10.54 -20.32
C ALA A 227 11.25 -9.13 -20.01
N MET A 228 10.18 -9.06 -19.22
CA MET A 228 9.61 -7.82 -18.75
C MET A 228 9.39 -7.83 -17.23
N ALA A 229 9.93 -6.80 -16.55
CA ALA A 229 9.53 -6.47 -15.18
C ALA A 229 8.35 -5.51 -15.25
N CYS A 230 7.18 -5.94 -14.77
CA CYS A 230 5.92 -5.23 -14.88
C CYS A 230 5.53 -4.66 -13.52
N GLY A 231 5.36 -3.35 -13.40
CA GLY A 231 5.14 -2.60 -12.16
C GLY A 231 3.83 -2.89 -11.42
N SER A 232 2.98 -3.82 -11.91
CA SER A 232 1.81 -4.35 -11.20
C SER A 232 1.34 -5.66 -11.83
N ASP A 233 0.49 -6.40 -11.11
CA ASP A 233 -0.06 -7.68 -11.57
C ASP A 233 -0.94 -7.55 -12.82
N MET A 234 -1.70 -6.47 -12.94
CA MET A 234 -2.50 -6.20 -14.15
C MET A 234 -1.59 -6.00 -15.38
N LEU A 235 -0.49 -5.26 -15.22
CA LEU A 235 0.48 -5.02 -16.28
C LEU A 235 1.17 -6.33 -16.68
N ALA A 236 1.56 -7.16 -15.71
CA ALA A 236 2.19 -8.45 -15.94
C ALA A 236 1.25 -9.44 -16.66
N LEU A 237 0.00 -9.52 -16.20
CA LEU A 237 -1.00 -10.37 -16.86
C LEU A 237 -1.27 -9.92 -18.31
N GLY A 238 -1.32 -8.60 -18.53
CA GLY A 238 -1.44 -8.03 -19.88
C GLY A 238 -0.26 -8.39 -20.79
N ALA A 239 0.96 -8.26 -20.28
CA ALA A 239 2.19 -8.63 -20.98
C ALA A 239 2.23 -10.13 -21.32
N GLN A 240 1.88 -11.00 -20.35
CA GLN A 240 1.80 -12.44 -20.55
C GLN A 240 0.77 -12.81 -21.63
N ARG A 241 -0.43 -12.22 -21.58
CA ARG A 241 -1.49 -12.46 -22.57
C ARG A 241 -1.09 -11.98 -23.98
N ALA A 242 -0.39 -10.84 -24.07
CA ALA A 242 0.13 -10.37 -25.35
C ALA A 242 1.12 -11.37 -25.95
N ALA A 243 2.07 -11.85 -25.15
CA ALA A 243 3.03 -12.88 -25.57
C ALA A 243 2.32 -14.15 -26.07
N GLN A 244 1.36 -14.66 -25.29
CA GLN A 244 0.59 -15.87 -25.65
C GLN A 244 -0.21 -15.69 -26.94
N ARG A 245 -0.85 -14.52 -27.16
CA ARG A 245 -1.58 -14.22 -28.42
C ARG A 245 -0.66 -14.20 -29.64
N LEU A 246 0.62 -13.87 -29.45
CA LEU A 246 1.64 -13.90 -30.49
C LEU A 246 2.28 -15.28 -30.66
N GLY A 247 1.86 -16.28 -29.89
CA GLY A 247 2.42 -17.64 -29.93
C GLY A 247 3.77 -17.77 -29.24
N LEU A 248 4.20 -16.78 -28.46
CA LEU A 248 5.41 -16.83 -27.65
C LEU A 248 5.16 -17.67 -26.39
N ARG A 249 6.09 -18.59 -26.12
CA ARG A 249 6.04 -19.42 -24.91
C ARG A 249 6.57 -18.62 -23.73
N VAL A 250 5.81 -18.65 -22.64
CA VAL A 250 6.24 -18.14 -21.33
C VAL A 250 6.54 -19.35 -20.45
N PRO A 251 7.78 -19.55 -19.97
CA PRO A 251 8.89 -18.57 -19.90
C PRO A 251 9.93 -18.65 -21.04
N GLU A 252 9.90 -19.64 -21.92
CA GLU A 252 11.01 -19.98 -22.82
C GLU A 252 11.38 -18.86 -23.79
N ASP A 253 10.38 -18.25 -24.44
CA ASP A 253 10.58 -17.20 -25.44
C ASP A 253 10.47 -15.79 -24.85
N PHE A 254 9.75 -15.67 -23.69
CA PHE A 254 9.52 -14.40 -23.01
C PHE A 254 9.23 -14.59 -21.53
N GLY A 255 10.04 -13.98 -20.65
CA GLY A 255 9.83 -14.01 -19.21
C GLY A 255 8.96 -12.85 -18.72
N VAL A 256 8.11 -13.10 -17.72
CA VAL A 256 7.25 -12.08 -17.10
C VAL A 256 7.43 -12.11 -15.59
N LEU A 257 7.72 -10.93 -15.02
CA LEU A 257 7.81 -10.72 -13.57
C LEU A 257 6.91 -9.56 -13.18
N SER A 258 6.19 -9.72 -12.09
CA SER A 258 5.25 -8.75 -11.54
C SER A 258 5.73 -8.11 -10.24
N PHE A 259 4.97 -7.11 -9.78
CA PHE A 259 5.00 -6.59 -8.41
C PHE A 259 3.58 -6.68 -7.84
N ASP A 260 3.48 -6.78 -6.52
CA ASP A 260 2.34 -6.80 -5.61
C ASP A 260 1.96 -8.21 -5.10
N ASP A 261 2.00 -9.25 -5.91
CA ASP A 261 1.69 -10.66 -5.61
C ASP A 261 0.25 -10.88 -5.12
N THR A 262 -0.71 -10.32 -5.84
CA THR A 262 -2.13 -10.60 -5.61
C THR A 262 -2.52 -12.01 -6.13
N ALA A 263 -3.74 -12.45 -5.84
CA ALA A 263 -4.26 -13.75 -6.30
C ALA A 263 -4.15 -13.95 -7.83
N VAL A 264 -4.17 -12.87 -8.60
CA VAL A 264 -4.04 -12.88 -10.07
C VAL A 264 -2.76 -13.59 -10.52
N THR A 265 -1.62 -13.38 -9.86
CA THR A 265 -0.34 -13.97 -10.25
C THR A 265 -0.28 -15.47 -10.07
N SER A 266 -0.92 -16.00 -9.03
CA SER A 266 -0.99 -17.44 -8.77
C SER A 266 -2.02 -18.16 -9.64
N LEU A 267 -3.07 -17.45 -10.07
CA LEU A 267 -4.14 -17.97 -10.93
C LEU A 267 -3.84 -17.85 -12.43
N ALA A 268 -2.82 -17.07 -12.79
CA ALA A 268 -2.36 -16.98 -14.18
C ALA A 268 -1.75 -18.29 -14.64
N GLU A 269 -1.77 -18.55 -15.97
CA GLU A 269 -1.20 -19.75 -16.57
C GLU A 269 -0.25 -19.37 -17.72
N PRO A 270 1.09 -19.63 -17.56
CA PRO A 270 1.76 -20.09 -16.34
C PRO A 270 1.68 -19.07 -15.20
N GLY A 271 1.80 -19.55 -13.94
CA GLY A 271 1.81 -18.66 -12.76
C GLY A 271 2.91 -17.61 -12.84
N ILE A 272 2.59 -16.35 -12.51
CA ILE A 272 3.50 -15.21 -12.67
C ILE A 272 4.39 -15.05 -11.43
N THR A 273 5.71 -15.05 -11.65
CA THR A 273 6.72 -14.67 -10.65
C THR A 273 6.48 -13.23 -10.22
N SER A 274 6.46 -12.95 -8.92
CA SER A 274 6.16 -11.62 -8.42
C SER A 274 7.07 -11.18 -7.27
N ILE A 275 7.26 -9.88 -7.15
CA ILE A 275 7.78 -9.26 -5.93
C ILE A 275 6.59 -9.06 -5.00
N GLU A 276 6.55 -9.80 -3.89
CA GLU A 276 5.50 -9.67 -2.88
C GLU A 276 5.62 -8.34 -2.15
N VAL A 277 4.49 -7.66 -2.02
CA VAL A 277 4.29 -6.48 -1.17
C VAL A 277 3.36 -6.90 -0.03
N ASP A 278 3.90 -7.01 1.18
CA ASP A 278 3.11 -7.37 2.36
C ASP A 278 2.25 -6.19 2.82
N THR A 279 1.08 -6.06 2.21
CA THR A 279 0.15 -4.98 2.47
C THR A 279 -0.59 -5.14 3.80
N PHE A 280 -0.66 -6.35 4.34
CA PHE A 280 -1.15 -6.58 5.70
C PHE A 280 -0.18 -6.00 6.73
N GLU A 281 1.11 -6.31 6.61
CA GLU A 281 2.16 -5.76 7.47
C GLU A 281 2.25 -4.22 7.33
N LEU A 282 2.03 -3.68 6.12
CA LEU A 282 1.92 -2.25 5.89
C LEU A 282 0.81 -1.63 6.76
N GLY A 283 -0.35 -2.27 6.82
CA GLY A 283 -1.47 -1.85 7.68
C GLY A 283 -1.14 -1.96 9.17
N VAL A 284 -0.53 -3.06 9.59
CA VAL A 284 -0.08 -3.27 10.98
C VAL A 284 0.85 -2.15 11.42
N GLN A 285 1.91 -1.89 10.68
CA GLN A 285 2.88 -0.86 11.05
C GLN A 285 2.31 0.56 10.98
N ALA A 286 1.42 0.83 10.03
CA ALA A 286 0.73 2.12 9.98
C ALA A 286 -0.09 2.40 11.24
N ALA A 287 -0.85 1.40 11.71
CA ALA A 287 -1.64 1.54 12.93
C ALA A 287 -0.76 1.65 14.18
N GLU A 288 0.32 0.87 14.28
CA GLU A 288 1.27 0.96 15.40
C GLU A 288 1.90 2.35 15.48
N ILE A 289 2.40 2.88 14.34
CA ILE A 289 2.98 4.22 14.28
C ILE A 289 1.95 5.27 14.70
N LEU A 290 0.73 5.20 14.15
CA LEU A 290 -0.32 6.18 14.42
C LEU A 290 -0.77 6.15 15.88
N ILE A 291 -1.05 4.96 16.42
CA ILE A 291 -1.54 4.84 17.81
C ILE A 291 -0.44 5.23 18.80
N ASP A 292 0.83 4.89 18.51
CA ASP A 292 1.94 5.34 19.34
C ASP A 292 2.05 6.87 19.38
N GLN A 293 1.82 7.56 18.25
CA GLN A 293 1.78 9.04 18.21
C GLN A 293 0.59 9.61 19.01
N ILE A 294 -0.57 8.95 18.96
CA ILE A 294 -1.76 9.37 19.72
C ILE A 294 -1.51 9.22 21.23
N GLU A 295 -0.98 8.09 21.65
CA GLU A 295 -0.79 7.77 23.07
C GLU A 295 0.43 8.46 23.68
N ASN A 296 1.45 8.78 22.84
CA ASN A 296 2.70 9.41 23.24
C ASN A 296 3.07 10.53 22.27
N PRO A 297 2.55 11.75 22.42
CA PRO A 297 2.80 12.87 21.51
C PRO A 297 4.28 13.24 21.32
N GLU A 298 5.15 12.87 22.26
CA GLU A 298 6.61 13.07 22.18
C GLU A 298 7.32 11.98 21.32
N THR A 299 6.56 11.05 20.75
CA THR A 299 7.15 9.99 19.91
C THR A 299 7.78 10.59 18.64
N SER A 300 8.99 10.16 18.34
CA SER A 300 9.70 10.61 17.14
C SER A 300 8.96 10.23 15.86
N ILE A 301 9.07 11.08 14.85
CA ILE A 301 8.59 10.80 13.49
C ILE A 301 9.25 9.52 12.96
N ARG A 302 8.45 8.65 12.36
CA ARG A 302 8.91 7.38 11.77
C ARG A 302 8.63 7.36 10.27
N GLN A 303 9.64 6.95 9.50
CA GLN A 303 9.61 6.91 8.03
C GLN A 303 10.23 5.61 7.51
N PRO A 304 9.68 4.43 7.91
CA PRO A 304 10.26 3.16 7.55
C PRO A 304 10.00 2.77 6.09
N LEU A 305 10.94 2.01 5.54
CA LEU A 305 10.79 1.29 4.28
C LEU A 305 10.68 -0.21 4.57
N LEU A 306 9.58 -0.82 4.15
CA LEU A 306 9.36 -2.25 4.28
C LEU A 306 10.14 -3.01 3.20
N SER A 307 10.75 -4.12 3.60
CA SER A 307 11.42 -5.02 2.67
C SER A 307 10.42 -5.86 1.89
N THR A 308 10.82 -6.23 0.68
CA THR A 308 10.06 -7.12 -0.21
C THR A 308 10.82 -8.42 -0.42
N LYS A 309 10.10 -9.45 -0.85
CA LYS A 309 10.69 -10.72 -1.26
C LYS A 309 10.15 -11.16 -2.62
N ILE A 310 10.87 -12.05 -3.29
CA ILE A 310 10.42 -12.63 -4.54
C ILE A 310 9.67 -13.94 -4.29
N ILE A 311 8.54 -14.09 -4.97
CA ILE A 311 7.76 -15.33 -5.07
C ILE A 311 7.96 -15.88 -6.48
N ALA A 312 8.89 -16.81 -6.63
CA ALA A 312 9.21 -17.41 -7.91
C ALA A 312 8.10 -18.37 -8.35
N ARG A 313 7.70 -18.25 -9.62
CA ARG A 313 6.71 -19.08 -10.31
C ARG A 313 7.16 -19.37 -11.74
N ALA A 314 6.35 -20.14 -12.46
CA ALA A 314 6.70 -20.67 -13.77
C ALA A 314 7.01 -19.61 -14.84
N SER A 315 6.46 -18.40 -14.75
CA SER A 315 6.63 -17.36 -15.79
C SER A 315 8.07 -16.86 -16.02
N THR A 316 8.99 -17.22 -15.14
CA THR A 316 10.42 -16.89 -15.26
C THR A 316 11.35 -18.10 -15.15
N GLU A 317 10.81 -19.30 -14.89
CA GLU A 317 11.58 -20.55 -14.71
C GLU A 317 11.98 -21.14 -16.07
N ARG A 318 12.92 -20.47 -16.76
CA ARG A 318 13.50 -20.92 -18.03
C ARG A 318 14.35 -22.17 -17.78
N ALA A 319 14.16 -23.22 -18.59
CA ALA A 319 14.90 -24.48 -18.52
C ALA A 319 16.37 -24.33 -18.91
#